data_8913ce6ebecb87b157afb0e387bdb933
#
_entry.id   8913ce6ebecb87b157afb0e387bdb933
#
_cell.length_a   1.000
_cell.length_b   1.000
_cell.length_c   1.000
_cell.angle_alpha   90.00
_cell.angle_beta   90.00
_cell.angle_gamma   90.00
#
_symmetry.space_group_name_H-M   'P 1'
#
loop_
_entity.id
_entity.type
_entity.pdbx_description
1 polymer ?
#
loop_
_entity_poly.entity_id
_entity_poly.type
_entity_poly.pdbx_seq_one_letter_code
_entity_poly.pdbx_strand_id
1 'polypeptide(L)'
;MSRITSASLLALALFTVTFAVNLQAPLYDVYAAKSDVGATAVTIAFAAYVVGLMPTLLLLGGLSDRIGRRIPIVLALLLGVAATMLLVQWPSWTNLVIARILLGIGTGLATTAGAAYMTEILSEDRARAAALVVTSATSLGFGGGALATGISLGFQGPTFLPASYIVLFVVAPLLAIICAGLPREDNLKRVSLLRLPVFPRGTWKYGVAMALAWATTGMTIAVVPLELAANGLGGWTGLVIFLAIFVGFLCQPFARRMSNERSLALGFVLIPLGFLVLLAGVWLNILAFVLVGTCITSAASYGFSYLAALSEISLRAPEDRARATAGLFVYAYSGFSLPVIMSGAMADMFGLLPAMVFFSLVQIAVTTVVIVLTRFLIR
;
A
#
# COMPACT_ATOMS: atom_id res chain seq x y z
N MET A 1 18.48 -25.73 6.37
CA MET A 1 18.15 -25.03 5.11
C MET A 1 19.27 -24.05 4.77
N SER A 2 19.57 -23.82 3.49
CA SER A 2 20.54 -22.78 3.10
C SER A 2 19.96 -21.37 3.41
N ARG A 3 20.85 -20.36 3.62
CA ARG A 3 20.42 -18.96 3.84
C ARG A 3 19.60 -18.42 2.65
N ILE A 4 19.97 -18.79 1.44
CA ILE A 4 19.26 -18.37 0.22
C ILE A 4 17.86 -18.97 0.18
N THR A 5 17.70 -20.26 0.49
CA THR A 5 16.38 -20.92 0.55
C THR A 5 15.49 -20.27 1.61
N SER A 6 16.02 -19.99 2.81
CA SER A 6 15.26 -19.31 3.86
C SER A 6 14.85 -17.90 3.47
N ALA A 7 15.73 -17.13 2.82
CA ALA A 7 15.44 -15.79 2.32
C ALA A 7 14.36 -15.80 1.21
N SER A 8 14.42 -16.76 0.29
CA SER A 8 13.42 -16.91 -0.78
C SER A 8 12.04 -17.30 -0.23
N LEU A 9 11.99 -18.18 0.76
CA LEU A 9 10.72 -18.56 1.41
C LEU A 9 10.12 -17.40 2.20
N LEU A 10 10.94 -16.64 2.91
CA LEU A 10 10.49 -15.42 3.59
C LEU A 10 10.00 -14.37 2.58
N ALA A 11 10.71 -14.17 1.47
CA ALA A 11 10.28 -13.26 0.41
C ALA A 11 8.92 -13.66 -0.18
N LEU A 12 8.72 -14.98 -0.41
CA LEU A 12 7.44 -15.50 -0.89
C LEU A 12 6.33 -15.34 0.16
N ALA A 13 6.64 -15.50 1.44
CA ALA A 13 5.67 -15.24 2.52
C ALA A 13 5.26 -13.77 2.57
N LEU A 14 6.22 -12.83 2.48
CA LEU A 14 5.94 -11.38 2.44
C LEU A 14 5.14 -10.99 1.19
N PHE A 15 5.49 -11.56 0.04
CA PHE A 15 4.69 -11.42 -1.18
C PHE A 15 3.25 -11.90 -0.95
N THR A 16 3.05 -13.08 -0.36
CA THR A 16 1.72 -13.68 -0.15
C THR A 16 0.88 -12.87 0.83
N VAL A 17 1.48 -12.33 1.91
CA VAL A 17 0.77 -11.43 2.85
C VAL A 17 0.29 -10.18 2.11
N THR A 18 1.14 -9.52 1.34
CA THR A 18 0.77 -8.30 0.62
C THR A 18 -0.12 -8.58 -0.59
N PHE A 19 -0.02 -9.76 -1.21
CA PHE A 19 -0.91 -10.24 -2.25
C PHE A 19 -2.37 -10.33 -1.75
N ALA A 20 -2.57 -10.86 -0.54
CA ALA A 20 -3.89 -10.93 0.08
C ALA A 20 -4.55 -9.56 0.26
N VAL A 21 -3.77 -8.47 0.44
CA VAL A 21 -4.31 -7.13 0.74
C VAL A 21 -5.18 -6.56 -0.37
N ASN A 22 -4.86 -6.78 -1.63
CA ASN A 22 -5.58 -6.21 -2.76
C ASN A 22 -6.31 -7.26 -3.62
N LEU A 23 -6.42 -8.51 -3.17
CA LEU A 23 -7.20 -9.54 -3.84
C LEU A 23 -8.65 -9.13 -4.08
N GLN A 24 -9.29 -8.50 -3.09
CA GLN A 24 -10.69 -8.11 -3.14
C GLN A 24 -10.93 -6.77 -3.86
N ALA A 25 -9.88 -6.01 -4.20
CA ALA A 25 -10.06 -4.67 -4.77
C ALA A 25 -10.83 -4.66 -6.11
N PRO A 26 -10.64 -5.62 -7.04
CA PRO A 26 -11.46 -5.70 -8.26
C PRO A 26 -12.94 -6.08 -8.03
N LEU A 27 -13.33 -6.41 -6.79
CA LEU A 27 -14.69 -6.80 -6.41
C LEU A 27 -15.38 -5.75 -5.52
N TYR A 28 -14.80 -4.56 -5.34
CA TYR A 28 -15.38 -3.54 -4.45
C TYR A 28 -16.77 -3.08 -4.91
N ASP A 29 -16.97 -2.88 -6.20
CA ASP A 29 -18.26 -2.58 -6.82
C ASP A 29 -19.29 -3.70 -6.59
N VAL A 30 -18.87 -4.95 -6.67
CA VAL A 30 -19.72 -6.13 -6.46
C VAL A 30 -20.15 -6.24 -4.99
N TYR A 31 -19.23 -6.00 -4.03
CA TYR A 31 -19.58 -5.96 -2.61
C TYR A 31 -20.51 -4.78 -2.27
N ALA A 32 -20.30 -3.63 -2.89
CA ALA A 32 -21.14 -2.45 -2.74
C ALA A 32 -22.55 -2.72 -3.24
N ALA A 33 -22.69 -3.21 -4.47
CA ALA A 33 -23.97 -3.56 -5.07
C ALA A 33 -24.73 -4.62 -4.27
N LYS A 34 -24.04 -5.67 -3.77
CA LYS A 34 -24.66 -6.72 -2.96
C LYS A 34 -25.19 -6.21 -1.60
N SER A 35 -24.58 -5.17 -1.06
CA SER A 35 -24.93 -4.59 0.24
C SER A 35 -25.80 -3.34 0.12
N ASP A 36 -26.14 -2.93 -1.09
CA ASP A 36 -26.90 -1.70 -1.40
C ASP A 36 -26.26 -0.45 -0.76
N VAL A 37 -24.93 -0.29 -0.95
CA VAL A 37 -24.16 0.81 -0.38
C VAL A 37 -23.43 1.61 -1.45
N GLY A 38 -23.22 2.90 -1.19
CA GLY A 38 -22.57 3.83 -2.11
C GLY A 38 -21.03 3.87 -2.01
N ALA A 39 -20.45 4.84 -2.71
CA ALA A 39 -19.00 5.04 -2.79
C ALA A 39 -18.37 5.39 -1.44
N THR A 40 -19.09 6.12 -0.56
CA THR A 40 -18.64 6.38 0.82
C THR A 40 -18.34 5.09 1.56
N ALA A 41 -19.24 4.13 1.49
CA ALA A 41 -19.09 2.86 2.19
C ALA A 41 -17.88 2.07 1.65
N VAL A 42 -17.67 2.05 0.33
CA VAL A 42 -16.50 1.42 -0.30
C VAL A 42 -15.20 2.06 0.18
N THR A 43 -15.12 3.38 0.20
CA THR A 43 -13.93 4.11 0.63
C THR A 43 -13.67 3.98 2.14
N ILE A 44 -14.71 3.88 2.98
CA ILE A 44 -14.59 3.52 4.40
C ILE A 44 -14.04 2.11 4.56
N ALA A 45 -14.56 1.11 3.82
CA ALA A 45 -14.05 -0.24 3.87
C ALA A 45 -12.58 -0.30 3.43
N PHE A 46 -12.22 0.43 2.37
CA PHE A 46 -10.83 0.58 1.94
C PHE A 46 -9.93 1.16 3.05
N ALA A 47 -10.36 2.24 3.69
CA ALA A 47 -9.61 2.91 4.76
C ALA A 47 -9.55 2.09 6.06
N ALA A 48 -10.48 1.15 6.29
CA ALA A 48 -10.47 0.24 7.45
C ALA A 48 -9.18 -0.59 7.56
N TYR A 49 -8.49 -0.82 6.43
CA TYR A 49 -7.15 -1.39 6.43
C TYR A 49 -6.17 -0.60 7.30
N VAL A 50 -6.23 0.73 7.27
CA VAL A 50 -5.35 1.60 8.07
C VAL A 50 -5.66 1.50 9.55
N VAL A 51 -6.93 1.27 9.92
CA VAL A 51 -7.33 1.04 11.32
C VAL A 51 -6.68 -0.22 11.89
N GLY A 52 -6.47 -1.26 11.10
CA GLY A 52 -5.70 -2.43 11.52
C GLY A 52 -4.19 -2.19 11.51
N LEU A 53 -3.69 -1.56 10.45
CA LEU A 53 -2.26 -1.40 10.18
C LEU A 53 -1.58 -0.43 11.14
N MET A 54 -2.12 0.79 11.30
CA MET A 54 -1.45 1.84 12.07
C MET A 54 -1.27 1.48 13.55
N PRO A 55 -2.30 1.00 14.29
CA PRO A 55 -2.10 0.54 15.65
C PRO A 55 -1.07 -0.60 15.73
N THR A 56 -1.07 -1.53 14.78
CA THR A 56 -0.10 -2.63 14.75
C THR A 56 1.33 -2.12 14.60
N LEU A 57 1.57 -1.17 13.68
CA LEU A 57 2.90 -0.56 13.49
C LEU A 57 3.38 0.23 14.71
N LEU A 58 2.47 0.99 15.35
CA LEU A 58 2.83 1.90 16.45
C LEU A 58 2.89 1.19 17.80
N LEU A 59 1.94 0.29 18.08
CA LEU A 59 1.79 -0.36 19.39
C LEU A 59 2.50 -1.71 19.48
N LEU A 60 2.69 -2.39 18.34
CA LEU A 60 3.31 -3.71 18.25
C LEU A 60 4.63 -3.71 17.45
N GLY A 61 5.20 -2.54 17.19
CA GLY A 61 6.42 -2.41 16.38
C GLY A 61 7.64 -3.16 16.94
N GLY A 62 7.70 -3.38 18.26
CA GLY A 62 8.73 -4.16 18.94
C GLY A 62 8.34 -5.62 19.23
N LEU A 63 7.15 -6.07 18.79
CA LEU A 63 6.64 -7.40 19.13
C LEU A 63 7.55 -8.52 18.64
N SER A 64 8.01 -8.44 17.40
CA SER A 64 8.87 -9.45 16.79
C SER A 64 10.24 -9.59 17.48
N ASP A 65 10.73 -8.55 18.16
CA ASP A 65 11.95 -8.60 18.96
C ASP A 65 11.76 -9.39 20.26
N ARG A 66 10.50 -9.49 20.76
CA ARG A 66 10.16 -10.19 22.01
C ARG A 66 9.73 -11.62 21.84
N ILE A 67 8.94 -11.93 20.79
CA ILE A 67 8.36 -13.26 20.57
C ILE A 67 9.04 -14.03 19.43
N GLY A 68 10.02 -13.40 18.76
CA GLY A 68 10.69 -13.93 17.57
C GLY A 68 10.05 -13.52 16.27
N ARG A 69 10.81 -13.58 15.16
CA ARG A 69 10.42 -13.08 13.84
C ARG A 69 9.38 -13.93 13.13
N ARG A 70 9.33 -15.24 13.41
CA ARG A 70 8.47 -16.21 12.72
C ARG A 70 6.99 -16.01 13.04
N ILE A 71 6.65 -15.86 14.33
CA ILE A 71 5.27 -15.80 14.80
C ILE A 71 4.47 -14.70 14.13
N PRO A 72 4.96 -13.44 14.04
CA PRO A 72 4.25 -12.39 13.31
C PRO A 72 4.03 -12.69 11.82
N ILE A 73 5.00 -13.35 11.15
CA ILE A 73 4.86 -13.73 9.73
C ILE A 73 3.79 -14.81 9.56
N VAL A 74 3.81 -15.84 10.40
CA VAL A 74 2.80 -16.92 10.38
C VAL A 74 1.41 -16.35 10.65
N LEU A 75 1.27 -15.52 11.68
CA LEU A 75 -0.01 -14.85 11.99
C LEU A 75 -0.50 -13.97 10.82
N ALA A 76 0.40 -13.25 10.15
CA ALA A 76 0.04 -12.42 9.00
C ALA A 76 -0.52 -13.25 7.84
N LEU A 77 0.09 -14.41 7.54
CA LEU A 77 -0.41 -15.34 6.51
C LEU A 77 -1.79 -15.89 6.88
N LEU A 78 -1.98 -16.31 8.12
CA LEU A 78 -3.26 -16.85 8.60
C LEU A 78 -4.36 -15.79 8.64
N LEU A 79 -4.04 -14.54 9.00
CA LEU A 79 -4.98 -13.42 8.94
C LEU A 79 -5.41 -13.11 7.50
N GLY A 80 -4.50 -13.24 6.52
CA GLY A 80 -4.84 -13.13 5.09
C GLY A 80 -5.83 -14.20 4.65
N VAL A 81 -5.62 -15.45 5.08
CA VAL A 81 -6.56 -16.56 4.81
C VAL A 81 -7.90 -16.30 5.48
N ALA A 82 -7.92 -15.94 6.76
CA ALA A 82 -9.15 -15.69 7.51
C ALA A 82 -9.97 -14.54 6.90
N ALA A 83 -9.31 -13.44 6.54
CA ALA A 83 -9.94 -12.30 5.89
C ALA A 83 -10.59 -12.68 4.55
N THR A 84 -9.88 -13.44 3.72
CA THR A 84 -10.38 -13.86 2.41
C THR A 84 -11.49 -14.91 2.56
N MET A 85 -11.38 -15.84 3.51
CA MET A 85 -12.42 -16.83 3.81
C MET A 85 -13.72 -16.16 4.27
N LEU A 86 -13.62 -15.12 5.11
CA LEU A 86 -14.77 -14.33 5.55
C LEU A 86 -15.55 -13.74 4.36
N LEU A 87 -14.83 -13.20 3.38
CA LEU A 87 -15.42 -12.61 2.17
C LEU A 87 -16.07 -13.63 1.24
N VAL A 88 -15.52 -14.85 1.17
CA VAL A 88 -16.10 -15.93 0.36
C VAL A 88 -17.38 -16.47 0.99
N GLN A 89 -17.37 -16.70 2.32
CA GLN A 89 -18.52 -17.29 3.02
C GLN A 89 -19.69 -16.31 3.19
N TRP A 90 -19.38 -15.06 3.49
CA TRP A 90 -20.39 -14.01 3.75
C TRP A 90 -20.02 -12.71 3.02
N PRO A 91 -20.14 -12.66 1.69
CA PRO A 91 -19.81 -11.48 0.90
C PRO A 91 -20.77 -10.33 1.22
N SER A 92 -20.29 -9.37 2.00
CA SER A 92 -21.02 -8.16 2.42
C SER A 92 -20.05 -7.02 2.72
N TRP A 93 -20.55 -5.78 2.73
CA TRP A 93 -19.75 -4.61 3.10
C TRP A 93 -19.17 -4.71 4.51
N THR A 94 -19.97 -5.14 5.49
CA THR A 94 -19.49 -5.29 6.88
C THR A 94 -18.31 -6.25 6.97
N ASN A 95 -18.40 -7.39 6.29
CA ASN A 95 -17.32 -8.36 6.26
C ASN A 95 -16.12 -7.87 5.46
N LEU A 96 -16.32 -7.02 4.45
CA LEU A 96 -15.24 -6.33 3.76
C LEU A 96 -14.48 -5.41 4.73
N VAL A 97 -15.16 -4.63 5.55
CA VAL A 97 -14.55 -3.79 6.60
C VAL A 97 -13.71 -4.63 7.57
N ILE A 98 -14.28 -5.73 8.09
CA ILE A 98 -13.58 -6.64 9.01
C ILE A 98 -12.36 -7.27 8.33
N ALA A 99 -12.52 -7.77 7.11
CA ALA A 99 -11.42 -8.35 6.33
C ALA A 99 -10.29 -7.33 6.11
N ARG A 100 -10.62 -6.09 5.79
CA ARG A 100 -9.63 -5.00 5.62
C ARG A 100 -8.87 -4.72 6.91
N ILE A 101 -9.52 -4.72 8.07
CA ILE A 101 -8.86 -4.58 9.38
C ILE A 101 -7.89 -5.75 9.62
N LEU A 102 -8.32 -7.00 9.41
CA LEU A 102 -7.49 -8.18 9.56
C LEU A 102 -6.25 -8.15 8.65
N LEU A 103 -6.44 -7.77 7.38
CA LEU A 103 -5.35 -7.58 6.42
C LEU A 103 -4.39 -6.47 6.83
N GLY A 104 -4.90 -5.39 7.43
CA GLY A 104 -4.09 -4.32 8.00
C GLY A 104 -3.22 -4.81 9.15
N ILE A 105 -3.79 -5.54 10.11
CA ILE A 105 -3.05 -6.15 11.22
C ILE A 105 -1.96 -7.09 10.67
N GLY A 106 -2.32 -7.99 9.76
CA GLY A 106 -1.38 -8.92 9.14
C GLY A 106 -0.21 -8.21 8.45
N THR A 107 -0.50 -7.17 7.67
CA THR A 107 0.54 -6.37 7.00
C THR A 107 1.44 -5.64 8.00
N GLY A 108 0.88 -5.08 9.07
CA GLY A 108 1.66 -4.43 10.12
C GLY A 108 2.63 -5.39 10.80
N LEU A 109 2.18 -6.61 11.12
CA LEU A 109 3.00 -7.67 11.69
C LEU A 109 4.11 -8.11 10.71
N ALA A 110 3.77 -8.35 9.44
CA ALA A 110 4.72 -8.77 8.42
C ALA A 110 5.76 -7.70 8.09
N THR A 111 5.37 -6.43 8.03
CA THR A 111 6.27 -5.31 7.71
C THR A 111 7.32 -5.13 8.81
N THR A 112 6.91 -5.19 10.09
CA THR A 112 7.83 -5.00 11.22
C THR A 112 8.78 -6.19 11.39
N ALA A 113 8.28 -7.42 11.25
CA ALA A 113 9.08 -8.63 11.42
C ALA A 113 9.91 -8.96 10.17
N GLY A 114 9.33 -8.81 8.98
CA GLY A 114 9.90 -9.31 7.72
C GLY A 114 11.20 -8.62 7.33
N ALA A 115 11.28 -7.29 7.47
CA ALA A 115 12.50 -6.54 7.15
C ALA A 115 13.66 -6.92 8.07
N ALA A 116 13.41 -7.02 9.38
CA ALA A 116 14.39 -7.43 10.35
C ALA A 116 14.83 -8.88 10.12
N TYR A 117 13.89 -9.79 9.92
CA TYR A 117 14.18 -11.20 9.71
C TYR A 117 14.95 -11.45 8.41
N MET A 118 14.65 -10.72 7.32
CA MET A 118 15.40 -10.81 6.08
C MET A 118 16.86 -10.38 6.26
N THR A 119 17.09 -9.32 7.05
CA THR A 119 18.45 -8.85 7.35
C THR A 119 19.22 -9.88 8.19
N GLU A 120 18.58 -10.51 9.17
CA GLU A 120 19.18 -11.57 9.98
C GLU A 120 19.55 -12.82 9.17
N ILE A 121 18.68 -13.24 8.25
CA ILE A 121 18.94 -14.41 7.37
C ILE A 121 20.09 -14.13 6.40
N LEU A 122 20.15 -12.93 5.78
CA LEU A 122 21.15 -12.57 4.79
C LEU A 122 22.45 -12.03 5.38
N SER A 123 22.48 -11.68 6.67
CA SER A 123 23.50 -10.98 7.44
C SER A 123 23.54 -9.46 7.22
N GLU A 124 24.06 -8.72 8.22
CA GLU A 124 24.05 -7.24 8.26
C GLU A 124 24.86 -6.59 7.12
N ASP A 125 25.94 -7.23 6.68
CA ASP A 125 26.75 -6.81 5.53
C ASP A 125 25.95 -6.80 4.22
N ARG A 126 24.84 -7.53 4.14
CA ARG A 126 23.90 -7.58 2.99
C ARG A 126 22.58 -6.85 3.24
N ALA A 127 22.51 -5.94 4.21
CA ALA A 127 21.28 -5.21 4.56
C ALA A 127 20.62 -4.50 3.36
N ARG A 128 21.43 -3.99 2.40
CA ARG A 128 20.90 -3.40 1.16
C ARG A 128 20.18 -4.43 0.28
N ALA A 129 20.73 -5.64 0.15
CA ALA A 129 20.09 -6.73 -0.59
C ALA A 129 18.83 -7.20 0.12
N ALA A 130 18.86 -7.32 1.45
CA ALA A 130 17.69 -7.66 2.26
C ALA A 130 16.54 -6.66 2.05
N ALA A 131 16.82 -5.35 2.11
CA ALA A 131 15.84 -4.32 1.86
C ALA A 131 15.27 -4.39 0.43
N LEU A 132 16.11 -4.65 -0.58
CA LEU A 132 15.65 -4.80 -1.97
C LEU A 132 14.72 -6.01 -2.13
N VAL A 133 15.06 -7.16 -1.57
CA VAL A 133 14.23 -8.38 -1.62
C VAL A 133 12.88 -8.13 -0.97
N VAL A 134 12.85 -7.54 0.23
CA VAL A 134 11.61 -7.21 0.94
C VAL A 134 10.74 -6.25 0.12
N THR A 135 11.33 -5.15 -0.38
CA THR A 135 10.59 -4.15 -1.16
C THR A 135 10.05 -4.74 -2.46
N SER A 136 10.84 -5.57 -3.15
CA SER A 136 10.40 -6.25 -4.39
C SER A 136 9.24 -7.20 -4.11
N ALA A 137 9.37 -8.07 -3.11
CA ALA A 137 8.35 -9.04 -2.75
C ALA A 137 7.03 -8.35 -2.35
N THR A 138 7.10 -7.33 -1.49
CA THR A 138 5.91 -6.61 -1.02
C THR A 138 5.25 -5.77 -2.13
N SER A 139 6.03 -5.08 -2.97
CA SER A 139 5.47 -4.29 -4.07
C SER A 139 4.79 -5.17 -5.13
N LEU A 140 5.44 -6.29 -5.49
CA LEU A 140 4.84 -7.29 -6.39
C LEU A 140 3.57 -7.91 -5.79
N GLY A 141 3.57 -8.18 -4.48
CA GLY A 141 2.41 -8.71 -3.78
C GLY A 141 1.24 -7.73 -3.81
N PHE A 142 1.43 -6.49 -3.36
CA PHE A 142 0.36 -5.49 -3.32
C PHE A 142 -0.32 -5.25 -4.67
N GLY A 143 0.46 -5.18 -5.76
CA GLY A 143 -0.10 -5.06 -7.11
C GLY A 143 -0.62 -6.39 -7.64
N GLY A 144 0.14 -7.46 -7.42
CA GLY A 144 -0.11 -8.80 -7.97
C GLY A 144 -1.44 -9.39 -7.52
N GLY A 145 -1.89 -9.12 -6.28
CA GLY A 145 -3.18 -9.59 -5.79
C GLY A 145 -4.35 -9.09 -6.62
N ALA A 146 -4.41 -7.79 -6.87
CA ALA A 146 -5.46 -7.19 -7.69
C ALA A 146 -5.39 -7.67 -9.14
N LEU A 147 -4.18 -7.75 -9.73
CA LEU A 147 -3.98 -8.24 -11.08
C LEU A 147 -4.45 -9.69 -11.23
N ALA A 148 -4.06 -10.56 -10.29
CA ALA A 148 -4.45 -11.97 -10.31
C ALA A 148 -5.97 -12.15 -10.22
N THR A 149 -6.65 -11.35 -9.40
CA THR A 149 -8.11 -11.39 -9.33
C THR A 149 -8.74 -10.83 -10.60
N GLY A 150 -8.25 -9.72 -11.15
CA GLY A 150 -8.74 -9.21 -12.44
C GLY A 150 -8.62 -10.22 -13.57
N ILE A 151 -7.46 -10.90 -13.68
CA ILE A 151 -7.25 -11.98 -14.64
C ILE A 151 -8.20 -13.15 -14.37
N SER A 152 -8.36 -13.58 -13.11
CA SER A 152 -9.25 -14.67 -12.75
C SER A 152 -10.70 -14.39 -13.15
N LEU A 153 -11.19 -13.17 -12.89
CA LEU A 153 -12.54 -12.73 -13.26
C LEU A 153 -12.71 -12.65 -14.79
N GLY A 154 -11.66 -12.25 -15.51
CA GLY A 154 -11.68 -12.23 -16.98
C GLY A 154 -11.88 -13.61 -17.61
N PHE A 155 -11.34 -14.67 -17.00
CA PHE A 155 -11.50 -16.06 -17.49
C PHE A 155 -12.74 -16.79 -16.93
N GLN A 156 -13.07 -16.54 -15.65
CA GLN A 156 -14.13 -17.25 -14.95
C GLN A 156 -15.50 -16.56 -15.01
N GLY A 157 -15.51 -15.27 -15.37
CA GLY A 157 -16.68 -14.40 -15.18
C GLY A 157 -16.89 -13.98 -13.74
N PRO A 158 -18.01 -13.27 -13.43
CA PRO A 158 -18.32 -12.76 -12.11
C PRO A 158 -18.45 -13.89 -11.07
N THR A 159 -17.64 -13.84 -10.00
CA THR A 159 -17.69 -14.84 -8.92
C THR A 159 -17.13 -14.23 -7.62
N PHE A 160 -17.62 -14.72 -6.46
CA PHE A 160 -17.04 -14.41 -5.14
C PHE A 160 -15.88 -15.35 -4.76
N LEU A 161 -15.59 -16.36 -5.58
CA LEU A 161 -14.46 -17.27 -5.40
C LEU A 161 -13.57 -17.29 -6.67
N PRO A 162 -12.86 -16.17 -6.97
CA PRO A 162 -11.89 -16.16 -8.06
C PRO A 162 -10.77 -17.19 -7.84
N ALA A 163 -10.15 -17.68 -8.91
CA ALA A 163 -9.02 -18.62 -8.82
C ALA A 163 -7.85 -18.07 -7.98
N SER A 164 -7.65 -16.75 -8.00
CA SER A 164 -6.65 -16.06 -7.16
C SER A 164 -6.87 -16.30 -5.66
N TYR A 165 -8.12 -16.43 -5.19
CA TYR A 165 -8.43 -16.74 -3.79
C TYR A 165 -8.09 -18.20 -3.47
N ILE A 166 -8.36 -19.13 -4.41
CA ILE A 166 -7.99 -20.53 -4.25
C ILE A 166 -6.47 -20.68 -4.12
N VAL A 167 -5.71 -19.94 -4.94
CA VAL A 167 -4.25 -19.90 -4.83
C VAL A 167 -3.81 -19.44 -3.44
N LEU A 168 -4.42 -18.38 -2.89
CA LEU A 168 -4.12 -17.91 -1.53
C LEU A 168 -4.44 -18.97 -0.48
N PHE A 169 -5.59 -19.65 -0.58
CA PHE A 169 -6.01 -20.68 0.38
C PHE A 169 -5.09 -21.91 0.40
N VAL A 170 -4.38 -22.18 -0.68
CA VAL A 170 -3.38 -23.26 -0.75
C VAL A 170 -2.01 -22.76 -0.30
N VAL A 171 -1.54 -21.65 -0.88
CA VAL A 171 -0.17 -21.17 -0.71
C VAL A 171 0.08 -20.60 0.68
N ALA A 172 -0.86 -19.81 1.23
CA ALA A 172 -0.62 -19.14 2.50
C ALA A 172 -0.53 -20.10 3.71
N PRO A 173 -1.40 -21.13 3.89
CA PRO A 173 -1.24 -22.12 4.95
C PRO A 173 0.04 -22.95 4.80
N LEU A 174 0.38 -23.34 3.56
CA LEU A 174 1.62 -24.06 3.30
C LEU A 174 2.84 -23.24 3.71
N LEU A 175 2.89 -21.96 3.32
CA LEU A 175 3.95 -21.06 3.71
C LEU A 175 3.96 -20.80 5.23
N ALA A 176 2.80 -20.75 5.89
CA ALA A 176 2.73 -20.59 7.34
C ALA A 176 3.41 -21.78 8.06
N ILE A 177 3.14 -23.02 7.60
CA ILE A 177 3.81 -24.22 8.12
C ILE A 177 5.32 -24.17 7.86
N ILE A 178 5.74 -23.84 6.64
CA ILE A 178 7.16 -23.72 6.27
C ILE A 178 7.86 -22.63 7.09
N CYS A 179 7.25 -21.46 7.22
CA CYS A 179 7.81 -20.34 7.99
C CYS A 179 7.92 -20.63 9.48
N ALA A 180 7.04 -21.47 10.04
CA ALA A 180 7.17 -21.94 11.42
C ALA A 180 8.43 -22.81 11.63
N GLY A 181 8.95 -23.46 10.57
CA GLY A 181 10.19 -24.25 10.58
C GLY A 181 11.46 -23.48 10.20
N LEU A 182 11.40 -22.18 9.83
CA LEU A 182 12.58 -21.39 9.49
C LEU A 182 13.55 -21.25 10.68
N PRO A 183 14.84 -20.86 10.51
CA PRO A 183 15.81 -20.70 11.59
C PRO A 183 15.30 -19.80 12.72
N ARG A 184 15.47 -20.20 13.98
CA ARG A 184 15.02 -19.44 15.14
C ARG A 184 16.12 -18.45 15.56
N GLU A 185 15.70 -17.27 15.98
CA GLU A 185 16.57 -16.29 16.59
C GLU A 185 16.86 -16.69 18.05
N ASP A 186 18.12 -16.73 18.43
CA ASP A 186 18.51 -17.17 19.80
C ASP A 186 18.49 -16.01 20.81
N ASN A 187 18.47 -14.75 20.34
CA ASN A 187 18.56 -13.56 21.18
C ASN A 187 17.28 -12.71 21.13
N LEU A 188 16.28 -13.08 21.93
CA LEU A 188 15.10 -12.24 22.15
C LEU A 188 15.48 -11.00 22.99
N LYS A 189 15.13 -9.80 22.47
CA LYS A 189 15.45 -8.52 23.14
C LYS A 189 14.22 -7.97 23.86
N ARG A 190 14.36 -7.53 25.09
CA ARG A 190 13.32 -6.81 25.82
C ARG A 190 13.31 -5.32 25.39
N VAL A 191 12.84 -5.04 24.18
CA VAL A 191 12.63 -3.68 23.67
C VAL A 191 11.20 -3.21 23.94
N SER A 192 10.98 -1.88 23.89
CA SER A 192 9.63 -1.31 23.95
C SER A 192 8.77 -1.83 22.79
N LEU A 193 7.54 -2.22 23.07
CA LEU A 193 6.54 -2.53 22.04
C LEU A 193 6.14 -1.28 21.26
N LEU A 194 6.05 -0.14 22.00
CA LEU A 194 5.58 1.13 21.48
C LEU A 194 6.66 1.80 20.64
N ARG A 195 6.28 2.20 19.42
CA ARG A 195 7.08 3.04 18.53
C ARG A 195 6.32 4.33 18.26
N LEU A 196 6.22 5.19 19.30
CA LEU A 196 5.56 6.48 19.18
C LEU A 196 6.21 7.32 18.08
N PRO A 197 5.42 7.96 17.20
CA PRO A 197 5.92 8.70 16.07
C PRO A 197 6.73 9.92 16.51
N VAL A 198 7.81 10.22 15.80
CA VAL A 198 8.60 11.44 15.93
C VAL A 198 8.59 12.16 14.59
N PHE A 199 8.45 13.50 14.65
CA PHE A 199 8.42 14.37 13.49
C PHE A 199 9.64 15.29 13.50
N PRO A 200 10.74 14.93 12.82
CA PRO A 200 11.96 15.74 12.82
C PRO A 200 11.71 17.13 12.24
N ARG A 201 12.34 18.16 12.82
CA ARG A 201 12.17 19.56 12.37
C ARG A 201 12.56 19.72 10.90
N GLY A 202 11.79 20.50 10.15
CA GLY A 202 12.03 20.80 8.73
C GLY A 202 11.71 19.65 7.77
N THR A 203 11.10 18.53 8.22
CA THR A 203 10.70 17.40 7.37
C THR A 203 9.25 17.46 6.89
N TRP A 204 8.49 18.47 7.30
CA TRP A 204 7.06 18.57 6.99
C TRP A 204 6.75 18.49 5.49
N LYS A 205 7.59 19.08 4.61
CA LYS A 205 7.42 19.02 3.15
C LYS A 205 7.48 17.58 2.61
N TYR A 206 8.31 16.73 3.20
CA TYR A 206 8.41 15.31 2.88
C TYR A 206 7.19 14.53 3.39
N GLY A 207 6.70 14.89 4.57
CA GLY A 207 5.45 14.34 5.11
C GLY A 207 4.25 14.67 4.24
N VAL A 208 4.09 15.93 3.80
CA VAL A 208 3.01 16.34 2.90
C VAL A 208 3.12 15.67 1.53
N ALA A 209 4.32 15.58 0.95
CA ALA A 209 4.52 14.86 -0.30
C ALA A 209 4.12 13.38 -0.18
N MET A 210 4.46 12.76 0.95
CA MET A 210 4.06 11.39 1.25
C MET A 210 2.53 11.25 1.37
N ALA A 211 1.86 12.19 2.05
CA ALA A 211 0.41 12.21 2.16
C ALA A 211 -0.28 12.35 0.78
N LEU A 212 0.20 13.27 -0.07
CA LEU A 212 -0.31 13.44 -1.44
C LEU A 212 -0.09 12.19 -2.30
N ALA A 213 1.09 11.60 -2.22
CA ALA A 213 1.44 10.37 -2.94
C ALA A 213 0.49 9.21 -2.57
N TRP A 214 0.27 9.01 -1.26
CA TRP A 214 -0.62 7.96 -0.77
C TRP A 214 -2.10 8.27 -1.01
N ALA A 215 -2.51 9.55 -0.95
CA ALA A 215 -3.87 9.97 -1.33
C ALA A 215 -4.17 9.61 -2.79
N THR A 216 -3.23 9.93 -3.69
CA THR A 216 -3.37 9.59 -5.12
C THR A 216 -3.43 8.08 -5.34
N THR A 217 -2.58 7.32 -4.66
CA THR A 217 -2.62 5.85 -4.72
C THR A 217 -3.94 5.31 -4.18
N GLY A 218 -4.42 5.85 -3.05
CA GLY A 218 -5.72 5.47 -2.48
C GLY A 218 -6.89 5.75 -3.41
N MET A 219 -6.91 6.93 -4.07
CA MET A 219 -7.89 7.24 -5.11
C MET A 219 -7.85 6.23 -6.26
N THR A 220 -6.65 5.88 -6.73
CA THR A 220 -6.47 4.92 -7.83
C THR A 220 -6.91 3.50 -7.45
N ILE A 221 -6.83 3.12 -6.17
CA ILE A 221 -7.23 1.77 -5.71
C ILE A 221 -8.72 1.69 -5.33
N ALA A 222 -9.31 2.78 -4.80
CA ALA A 222 -10.65 2.73 -4.23
C ALA A 222 -11.74 3.44 -5.05
N VAL A 223 -11.42 4.58 -5.67
CA VAL A 223 -12.41 5.42 -6.37
C VAL A 223 -12.37 5.19 -7.88
N VAL A 224 -11.18 5.17 -8.48
CA VAL A 224 -11.02 4.93 -9.93
C VAL A 224 -11.67 3.63 -10.39
N PRO A 225 -11.56 2.49 -9.67
CA PRO A 225 -12.27 1.26 -10.04
C PRO A 225 -13.78 1.39 -10.15
N LEU A 226 -14.41 2.17 -9.27
CA LEU A 226 -15.86 2.41 -9.31
C LEU A 226 -16.25 3.13 -10.59
N GLU A 227 -15.48 4.13 -10.98
CA GLU A 227 -15.73 4.88 -12.22
C GLU A 227 -15.42 4.04 -13.46
N LEU A 228 -14.36 3.22 -13.45
CA LEU A 228 -14.08 2.26 -14.52
C LEU A 228 -15.23 1.24 -14.70
N ALA A 229 -15.78 0.75 -13.59
CA ALA A 229 -16.92 -0.16 -13.62
C ALA A 229 -18.17 0.52 -14.22
N ALA A 230 -18.45 1.77 -13.82
CA ALA A 230 -19.57 2.56 -14.36
C ALA A 230 -19.47 2.81 -15.87
N ASN A 231 -18.24 2.86 -16.39
CA ASN A 231 -17.96 3.08 -17.82
C ASN A 231 -17.68 1.78 -18.62
N GLY A 232 -17.96 0.60 -18.06
CA GLY A 232 -17.74 -0.68 -18.71
C GLY A 232 -16.27 -1.12 -18.82
N LEU A 233 -15.35 -0.42 -18.14
CA LEU A 233 -13.91 -0.70 -18.11
C LEU A 233 -13.47 -1.45 -16.83
N GLY A 234 -14.42 -1.95 -16.03
CA GLY A 234 -14.14 -2.62 -14.73
C GLY A 234 -13.18 -3.81 -14.83
N GLY A 235 -13.15 -4.52 -15.95
CA GLY A 235 -12.19 -5.61 -16.18
C GLY A 235 -10.72 -5.20 -16.13
N TRP A 236 -10.39 -3.91 -16.27
CA TRP A 236 -9.03 -3.37 -16.22
C TRP A 236 -8.59 -2.94 -14.82
N THR A 237 -9.48 -2.96 -13.84
CA THR A 237 -9.20 -2.56 -12.45
C THR A 237 -7.96 -3.24 -11.88
N GLY A 238 -7.82 -4.55 -12.07
CA GLY A 238 -6.67 -5.30 -11.57
C GLY A 238 -5.35 -4.81 -12.16
N LEU A 239 -5.30 -4.50 -13.46
CA LEU A 239 -4.13 -3.96 -14.13
C LEU A 239 -3.80 -2.53 -13.64
N VAL A 240 -4.81 -1.68 -13.50
CA VAL A 240 -4.64 -0.29 -13.00
C VAL A 240 -4.02 -0.32 -11.60
N ILE A 241 -4.53 -1.13 -10.69
CA ILE A 241 -3.99 -1.25 -9.33
C ILE A 241 -2.56 -1.82 -9.34
N PHE A 242 -2.29 -2.81 -10.20
CA PHE A 242 -0.93 -3.35 -10.35
C PHE A 242 0.04 -2.26 -10.79
N LEU A 243 -0.28 -1.50 -11.84
CA LEU A 243 0.56 -0.42 -12.35
C LEU A 243 0.75 0.70 -11.34
N ALA A 244 -0.29 1.03 -10.56
CA ALA A 244 -0.24 2.06 -9.51
C ALA A 244 0.83 1.81 -8.44
N ILE A 245 1.27 0.56 -8.28
CA ILE A 245 2.29 0.18 -7.29
C ILE A 245 3.60 -0.23 -7.97
N PHE A 246 3.52 -1.07 -8.99
CA PHE A 246 4.68 -1.73 -9.58
C PHE A 246 5.57 -0.78 -10.38
N VAL A 247 4.99 0.16 -11.15
CA VAL A 247 5.78 1.11 -11.95
C VAL A 247 6.64 2.00 -11.06
N GLY A 248 6.09 2.45 -9.93
CA GLY A 248 6.86 3.24 -8.96
C GLY A 248 8.04 2.46 -8.37
N PHE A 249 7.85 1.17 -8.10
CA PHE A 249 8.95 0.30 -7.68
C PHE A 249 10.06 0.24 -8.75
N LEU A 250 9.70 0.09 -10.04
CA LEU A 250 10.66 0.10 -11.14
C LEU A 250 11.40 1.43 -11.29
N CYS A 251 10.81 2.54 -10.87
CA CYS A 251 11.43 3.86 -10.94
C CYS A 251 12.41 4.14 -9.78
N GLN A 252 12.43 3.32 -8.71
CA GLN A 252 13.30 3.53 -7.54
C GLN A 252 14.80 3.60 -7.86
N PRO A 253 15.37 2.80 -8.77
CA PRO A 253 16.79 2.92 -9.14
C PRO A 253 17.16 4.28 -9.72
N PHE A 254 16.24 4.92 -10.46
CA PHE A 254 16.43 6.27 -11.00
C PHE A 254 16.35 7.32 -9.89
N ALA A 255 15.36 7.22 -9.01
CA ALA A 255 15.21 8.12 -7.86
C ALA A 255 16.44 8.11 -6.93
N ARG A 256 17.05 6.94 -6.72
CA ARG A 256 18.29 6.78 -5.91
C ARG A 256 19.52 7.49 -6.48
N ARG A 257 19.51 7.86 -7.77
CA ARG A 257 20.59 8.62 -8.41
C ARG A 257 20.40 10.14 -8.29
N MET A 258 19.25 10.56 -7.76
CA MET A 258 18.90 11.97 -7.60
C MET A 258 19.09 12.40 -6.15
N SER A 259 19.27 13.73 -5.93
CA SER A 259 19.16 14.26 -4.56
C SER A 259 17.70 14.16 -4.06
N ASN A 260 17.53 14.01 -2.73
CA ASN A 260 16.19 13.94 -2.12
C ASN A 260 15.30 15.15 -2.51
N GLU A 261 15.88 16.34 -2.62
CA GLU A 261 15.14 17.55 -3.00
C GLU A 261 14.69 17.52 -4.46
N ARG A 262 15.54 17.09 -5.40
CA ARG A 262 15.17 16.96 -6.83
C ARG A 262 14.11 15.88 -7.02
N SER A 263 14.27 14.73 -6.34
CA SER A 263 13.31 13.64 -6.36
C SER A 263 11.95 14.10 -5.81
N LEU A 264 11.95 14.84 -4.71
CA LEU A 264 10.74 15.41 -4.11
C LEU A 264 10.06 16.42 -5.03
N ALA A 265 10.83 17.34 -5.64
CA ALA A 265 10.31 18.36 -6.58
C ALA A 265 9.65 17.69 -7.80
N LEU A 266 10.30 16.65 -8.35
CA LEU A 266 9.73 15.88 -9.45
C LEU A 266 8.43 15.17 -9.03
N GLY A 267 8.38 14.61 -7.82
CA GLY A 267 7.17 14.04 -7.24
C GLY A 267 6.02 15.03 -7.18
N PHE A 268 6.26 16.25 -6.66
CA PHE A 268 5.23 17.29 -6.57
C PHE A 268 4.67 17.72 -7.95
N VAL A 269 5.48 17.67 -9.00
CA VAL A 269 5.01 18.00 -10.36
C VAL A 269 4.26 16.82 -10.99
N LEU A 270 4.83 15.63 -10.90
CA LEU A 270 4.30 14.45 -11.60
C LEU A 270 3.05 13.85 -10.95
N ILE A 271 2.86 14.00 -9.63
CA ILE A 271 1.65 13.50 -8.96
C ILE A 271 0.39 14.15 -9.53
N PRO A 272 0.23 15.50 -9.51
CA PRO A 272 -0.97 16.12 -10.07
C PRO A 272 -1.06 15.96 -11.60
N LEU A 273 0.06 16.02 -12.32
CA LEU A 273 0.07 15.83 -13.77
C LEU A 273 -0.43 14.44 -14.17
N GLY A 274 0.10 13.40 -13.53
CA GLY A 274 -0.32 12.03 -13.78
C GLY A 274 -1.78 11.79 -13.42
N PHE A 275 -2.26 12.38 -12.32
CA PHE A 275 -3.67 12.26 -11.94
C PHE A 275 -4.60 13.03 -12.91
N LEU A 276 -4.18 14.17 -13.45
CA LEU A 276 -4.92 14.87 -14.51
C LEU A 276 -5.01 14.03 -15.79
N VAL A 277 -3.93 13.37 -16.20
CA VAL A 277 -3.94 12.46 -17.36
C VAL A 277 -4.88 11.28 -17.12
N LEU A 278 -4.85 10.69 -15.91
CA LEU A 278 -5.77 9.63 -15.51
C LEU A 278 -7.22 10.12 -15.55
N LEU A 279 -7.50 11.28 -14.96
CA LEU A 279 -8.83 11.91 -14.94
C LEU A 279 -9.35 12.17 -16.36
N ALA A 280 -8.50 12.69 -17.26
CA ALA A 280 -8.84 12.87 -18.66
C ALA A 280 -9.17 11.53 -19.34
N GLY A 281 -8.43 10.47 -19.01
CA GLY A 281 -8.70 9.12 -19.51
C GLY A 281 -10.06 8.59 -19.09
N VAL A 282 -10.43 8.80 -17.83
CA VAL A 282 -11.75 8.44 -17.31
C VAL A 282 -12.85 9.27 -17.98
N TRP A 283 -12.68 10.60 -18.05
CA TRP A 283 -13.66 11.49 -18.63
C TRP A 283 -13.91 11.21 -20.13
N LEU A 284 -12.84 10.97 -20.90
CA LEU A 284 -12.91 10.68 -22.33
C LEU A 284 -13.21 9.20 -22.63
N ASN A 285 -13.28 8.36 -21.61
CA ASN A 285 -13.39 6.91 -21.72
C ASN A 285 -12.25 6.26 -22.55
N ILE A 286 -11.02 6.80 -22.39
CA ILE A 286 -9.81 6.33 -23.10
C ILE A 286 -8.91 5.60 -22.12
N LEU A 287 -8.95 4.26 -22.15
CA LEU A 287 -8.14 3.40 -21.26
C LEU A 287 -6.64 3.72 -21.30
N ALA A 288 -6.08 4.05 -22.48
CA ALA A 288 -4.66 4.35 -22.59
C ALA A 288 -4.23 5.54 -21.69
N PHE A 289 -5.06 6.58 -21.59
CA PHE A 289 -4.78 7.73 -20.70
C PHE A 289 -4.90 7.33 -19.22
N VAL A 290 -5.86 6.47 -18.87
CA VAL A 290 -5.96 5.92 -17.51
C VAL A 290 -4.68 5.18 -17.14
N LEU A 291 -4.18 4.29 -18.01
CA LEU A 291 -2.97 3.51 -17.77
C LEU A 291 -1.72 4.40 -17.70
N VAL A 292 -1.56 5.34 -18.64
CA VAL A 292 -0.42 6.28 -18.66
C VAL A 292 -0.43 7.18 -17.43
N GLY A 293 -1.58 7.76 -17.07
CA GLY A 293 -1.73 8.58 -15.88
C GLY A 293 -1.42 7.80 -14.60
N THR A 294 -1.88 6.55 -14.52
CA THR A 294 -1.56 5.63 -13.43
C THR A 294 -0.05 5.34 -13.34
N CYS A 295 0.62 5.12 -14.46
CA CYS A 295 2.07 4.91 -14.47
C CYS A 295 2.84 6.16 -14.00
N ILE A 296 2.44 7.35 -14.43
CA ILE A 296 3.06 8.62 -14.01
C ILE A 296 2.84 8.84 -12.51
N THR A 297 1.62 8.68 -11.99
CA THR A 297 1.34 8.82 -10.55
C THR A 297 2.08 7.79 -9.71
N SER A 298 2.20 6.56 -10.18
CA SER A 298 2.95 5.49 -9.53
C SER A 298 4.44 5.82 -9.44
N ALA A 299 5.06 6.23 -10.54
CA ALA A 299 6.45 6.66 -10.58
C ALA A 299 6.71 7.83 -9.61
N ALA A 300 5.81 8.83 -9.61
CA ALA A 300 5.89 9.99 -8.74
C ALA A 300 5.74 9.63 -7.25
N SER A 301 4.79 8.75 -6.92
CA SER A 301 4.47 8.37 -5.55
C SER A 301 5.50 7.40 -4.96
N TYR A 302 5.55 6.17 -5.47
CA TYR A 302 6.43 5.11 -4.95
C TYR A 302 7.87 5.22 -5.41
N GLY A 303 8.10 5.81 -6.60
CA GLY A 303 9.45 6.00 -7.13
C GLY A 303 10.15 7.17 -6.46
N PHE A 304 9.64 8.38 -6.67
CA PHE A 304 10.33 9.61 -6.30
C PHE A 304 10.00 10.10 -4.89
N SER A 305 8.72 10.36 -4.57
CA SER A 305 8.32 10.98 -3.29
C SER A 305 8.61 10.10 -2.09
N TYR A 306 8.27 8.81 -2.17
CA TYR A 306 8.47 7.85 -1.08
C TYR A 306 9.93 7.70 -0.69
N LEU A 307 10.83 7.47 -1.67
CA LEU A 307 12.24 7.29 -1.39
C LEU A 307 12.89 8.56 -0.85
N ALA A 308 12.55 9.73 -1.42
CA ALA A 308 13.07 11.01 -0.96
C ALA A 308 12.64 11.27 0.49
N ALA A 309 11.36 11.04 0.83
CA ALA A 309 10.84 11.23 2.17
C ALA A 309 11.47 10.26 3.19
N LEU A 310 11.55 8.98 2.85
CA LEU A 310 12.12 7.96 3.72
C LEU A 310 13.62 8.20 3.98
N SER A 311 14.36 8.55 2.93
CA SER A 311 15.80 8.85 3.02
C SER A 311 16.06 10.07 3.89
N GLU A 312 15.36 11.18 3.63
CA GLU A 312 15.57 12.43 4.33
C GLU A 312 15.20 12.34 5.82
N ILE A 313 14.09 11.68 6.14
CA ILE A 313 13.67 11.48 7.53
C ILE A 313 14.66 10.59 8.28
N SER A 314 15.18 9.56 7.64
CA SER A 314 16.22 8.69 8.22
C SER A 314 17.53 9.41 8.48
N LEU A 315 17.91 10.37 7.62
CA LEU A 315 19.10 11.20 7.77
C LEU A 315 18.98 12.20 8.91
N ARG A 316 17.77 12.76 9.13
CA ARG A 316 17.53 13.79 10.16
C ARG A 316 17.21 13.23 11.55
N ALA A 317 17.01 11.93 11.66
CA ALA A 317 16.76 11.26 12.94
C ALA A 317 17.60 9.98 13.06
N PRO A 318 18.94 10.06 13.10
CA PRO A 318 19.81 8.89 13.08
C PRO A 318 19.63 7.99 14.31
N GLU A 319 19.33 8.57 15.47
CA GLU A 319 19.11 7.83 16.73
C GLU A 319 17.68 7.29 16.86
N ASP A 320 16.70 7.93 16.22
CA ASP A 320 15.26 7.62 16.31
C ASP A 320 14.65 7.17 14.96
N ARG A 321 15.43 6.56 14.07
CA ARG A 321 14.99 6.22 12.70
C ARG A 321 13.66 5.49 12.65
N ALA A 322 13.47 4.49 13.50
CA ALA A 322 12.23 3.69 13.52
C ALA A 322 11.01 4.55 13.92
N ARG A 323 11.17 5.45 14.89
CA ARG A 323 10.11 6.36 15.36
C ARG A 323 9.83 7.47 14.34
N ALA A 324 10.86 7.98 13.68
CA ALA A 324 10.73 8.97 12.61
C ALA A 324 10.07 8.38 11.36
N THR A 325 10.38 7.13 11.01
CA THR A 325 9.68 6.38 9.95
C THR A 325 8.21 6.17 10.33
N ALA A 326 7.91 5.86 11.59
CA ALA A 326 6.53 5.78 12.08
C ALA A 326 5.79 7.12 11.91
N GLY A 327 6.44 8.26 12.19
CA GLY A 327 5.90 9.60 11.90
C GLY A 327 5.60 9.84 10.42
N LEU A 328 6.49 9.39 9.52
CA LEU A 328 6.26 9.46 8.08
C LEU A 328 5.03 8.63 7.67
N PHE A 329 4.86 7.45 8.25
CA PHE A 329 3.69 6.62 7.96
C PHE A 329 2.39 7.19 8.50
N VAL A 330 2.41 8.00 9.57
CA VAL A 330 1.22 8.77 9.97
C VAL A 330 0.78 9.71 8.84
N TYR A 331 1.70 10.47 8.23
CA TYR A 331 1.37 11.29 7.05
C TYR A 331 0.85 10.44 5.88
N ALA A 332 1.55 9.34 5.56
CA ALA A 332 1.19 8.46 4.47
C ALA A 332 -0.25 7.92 4.62
N TYR A 333 -0.56 7.31 5.75
CA TYR A 333 -1.84 6.64 5.95
C TYR A 333 -2.98 7.61 6.27
N SER A 334 -2.70 8.80 6.81
CA SER A 334 -3.68 9.89 6.86
C SER A 334 -4.06 10.35 5.44
N GLY A 335 -3.07 10.51 4.55
CA GLY A 335 -3.30 10.80 3.13
C GLY A 335 -4.03 9.67 2.40
N PHE A 336 -3.69 8.41 2.69
CA PHE A 336 -4.32 7.23 2.10
C PHE A 336 -5.80 7.06 2.47
N SER A 337 -6.23 7.58 3.62
CA SER A 337 -7.56 7.36 4.16
C SER A 337 -8.47 8.58 4.03
N LEU A 338 -8.09 9.72 4.64
CA LEU A 338 -8.99 10.86 4.80
C LEU A 338 -9.46 11.45 3.45
N PRO A 339 -8.58 11.79 2.48
CA PRO A 339 -9.01 12.32 1.20
C PRO A 339 -9.86 11.33 0.40
N VAL A 340 -9.58 10.02 0.53
CA VAL A 340 -10.30 8.97 -0.18
C VAL A 340 -11.71 8.82 0.37
N ILE A 341 -11.90 8.82 1.71
CA ILE A 341 -13.24 8.81 2.34
C ILE A 341 -14.02 10.06 1.95
N MET A 342 -13.39 11.24 1.98
CA MET A 342 -14.03 12.50 1.56
C MET A 342 -14.46 12.45 0.09
N SER A 343 -13.61 11.87 -0.79
CA SER A 343 -13.96 11.68 -2.20
C SER A 343 -15.11 10.69 -2.39
N GLY A 344 -15.20 9.63 -1.58
CA GLY A 344 -16.34 8.72 -1.57
C GLY A 344 -17.63 9.43 -1.17
N ALA A 345 -17.60 10.26 -0.11
CA ALA A 345 -18.75 11.04 0.32
C ALA A 345 -19.19 12.06 -0.75
N MET A 346 -18.23 12.72 -1.41
CA MET A 346 -18.54 13.59 -2.53
C MET A 346 -19.10 12.83 -3.72
N ALA A 347 -18.64 11.60 -3.95
CA ALA A 347 -19.12 10.79 -5.07
C ALA A 347 -20.60 10.39 -4.87
N ASP A 348 -21.02 10.11 -3.65
CA ASP A 348 -22.42 9.82 -3.34
C ASP A 348 -23.34 11.06 -3.50
N MET A 349 -22.80 12.27 -3.29
CA MET A 349 -23.56 13.53 -3.41
C MET A 349 -23.59 14.11 -4.84
N PHE A 350 -22.48 14.03 -5.55
CA PHE A 350 -22.26 14.77 -6.81
C PHE A 350 -21.83 13.86 -7.96
N GLY A 351 -21.59 12.58 -7.72
CA GLY A 351 -21.05 11.62 -8.70
C GLY A 351 -19.54 11.44 -8.61
N LEU A 352 -19.06 10.32 -9.17
CA LEU A 352 -17.65 9.89 -9.08
C LEU A 352 -16.71 10.87 -9.80
N LEU A 353 -17.05 11.26 -11.03
CA LEU A 353 -16.21 12.17 -11.82
C LEU A 353 -16.04 13.57 -11.15
N PRO A 354 -17.10 14.28 -10.69
CA PRO A 354 -16.95 15.50 -9.91
C PRO A 354 -16.09 15.35 -8.66
N ALA A 355 -16.21 14.23 -7.93
CA ALA A 355 -15.37 13.94 -6.76
C ALA A 355 -13.87 13.82 -7.13
N MET A 356 -13.55 13.16 -8.24
CA MET A 356 -12.19 13.05 -8.75
C MET A 356 -11.64 14.42 -9.23
N VAL A 357 -12.47 15.26 -9.87
CA VAL A 357 -12.10 16.63 -10.25
C VAL A 357 -11.78 17.46 -9.00
N PHE A 358 -12.64 17.43 -7.99
CA PHE A 358 -12.39 18.13 -6.73
C PHE A 358 -11.09 17.68 -6.05
N PHE A 359 -10.86 16.37 -5.97
CA PHE A 359 -9.61 15.83 -5.44
C PHE A 359 -8.39 16.37 -6.21
N SER A 360 -8.46 16.43 -7.56
CA SER A 360 -7.40 16.98 -8.40
C SER A 360 -7.13 18.45 -8.09
N LEU A 361 -8.18 19.26 -7.91
CA LEU A 361 -8.04 20.69 -7.56
C LEU A 361 -7.38 20.87 -6.19
N VAL A 362 -7.80 20.11 -5.19
CA VAL A 362 -7.18 20.11 -3.85
C VAL A 362 -5.71 19.70 -3.92
N GLN A 363 -5.39 18.67 -4.70
CA GLN A 363 -4.03 18.18 -4.89
C GLN A 363 -3.13 19.26 -5.52
N ILE A 364 -3.61 19.95 -6.57
CA ILE A 364 -2.89 21.06 -7.20
C ILE A 364 -2.71 22.22 -6.22
N ALA A 365 -3.75 22.59 -5.47
CA ALA A 365 -3.68 23.67 -4.49
C ALA A 365 -2.64 23.37 -3.41
N VAL A 366 -2.67 22.19 -2.80
CA VAL A 366 -1.70 21.76 -1.77
C VAL A 366 -0.27 21.76 -2.35
N THR A 367 -0.08 21.21 -3.55
CA THR A 367 1.21 21.20 -4.23
C THR A 367 1.75 22.60 -4.45
N THR A 368 0.90 23.53 -4.96
CA THR A 368 1.27 24.91 -5.19
C THR A 368 1.67 25.63 -3.91
N VAL A 369 0.89 25.45 -2.83
CA VAL A 369 1.19 26.03 -1.51
C VAL A 369 2.54 25.53 -0.99
N VAL A 370 2.81 24.22 -1.09
CA VAL A 370 4.10 23.66 -0.63
C VAL A 370 5.25 24.23 -1.45
N ILE A 371 5.14 24.33 -2.77
CA ILE A 371 6.18 24.88 -3.64
C ILE A 371 6.45 26.37 -3.30
N VAL A 372 5.41 27.14 -3.11
CA VAL A 372 5.53 28.56 -2.75
C VAL A 372 6.22 28.72 -1.38
N LEU A 373 5.74 28.00 -0.35
CA LEU A 373 6.30 28.08 0.99
C LEU A 373 7.76 27.61 1.03
N THR A 374 8.13 26.58 0.29
CA THR A 374 9.52 26.10 0.26
C THR A 374 10.46 27.07 -0.47
N ARG A 375 10.00 27.79 -1.48
CA ARG A 375 10.78 28.84 -2.16
C ARG A 375 10.99 30.09 -1.28
N PHE A 376 10.03 30.43 -0.42
CA PHE A 376 10.17 31.52 0.55
C PHE A 376 11.10 31.18 1.73
N LEU A 377 11.25 29.90 2.06
CA LEU A 377 12.13 29.45 3.15
C LEU A 377 13.60 29.22 2.71
N ILE A 378 13.88 29.24 1.40
CA ILE A 378 15.22 29.10 0.82
C ILE A 378 15.90 30.47 0.58
N ARG A 379 15.17 31.58 0.74
CA ARG A 379 15.70 32.93 0.81
C ARG A 379 16.00 33.32 2.26
#